data_6004f3bf505622d0800040497412d91e
#
_entry.id   6004f3bf505622d0800040497412d91e
#
_cell.length_a   1.000
_cell.length_b   1.000
_cell.length_c   1.000
_cell.angle_alpha   90.00
_cell.angle_beta   90.00
_cell.angle_gamma   90.00
#
_symmetry.space_group_name_H-M   'P 1'
#
loop_
_entity.id
_entity.type
_entity.pdbx_description
1 polymer ?
#
loop_
_entity_poly.entity_id
_entity_poly.type
_entity_poly.pdbx_seq_one_letter_code
_entity_poly.pdbx_strand_id
1 'polypeptide(L)'
;HSGDLVLDLTGSTPAMAGALTLVTLPISSRTVALLPWSEGEEGEPIPLNGRSMRWAQGNLWDDVALVSRHEAAELFNRGMYSASARLFREIEKRVSGGQKPTYRAFADLAEGYEFWERFHYRQAWDKLKTATKALEMASLWGGPPGLKSVLPSIKANAMFLEKLVLDPAAVKDSLALDLLAHAGRRQRAGHDPESAMIVLMRALESFAQRQLFKQHKIKTWDVLPEQLPQVLQEACRTSWLDDVDGKYNLSLPSQFRALAELNDPLGHAFVREWPTMKPLLDAANHGVLGHGFEPVKSERVQQLYDVVVKLTGVTESSLPKFPTLAL
;
A
#
# COMPACT_ATOMS: atom_id res chain seq x y z
N HIS A 1 -6.97 -4.10 38.08
CA HIS A 1 -8.42 -4.22 37.95
C HIS A 1 -8.87 -3.29 36.82
N SER A 2 -9.08 -3.81 35.64
CA SER A 2 -9.81 -3.12 34.56
C SER A 2 -11.31 -3.33 34.83
N GLY A 3 -11.91 -2.53 35.68
CA GLY A 3 -13.35 -2.49 35.82
C GLY A 3 -13.95 -1.80 34.59
N ASP A 4 -15.01 -2.39 34.03
CA ASP A 4 -15.81 -1.71 33.00
C ASP A 4 -16.43 -0.46 33.65
N LEU A 5 -16.17 0.73 33.07
CA LEU A 5 -16.83 1.95 33.48
C LEU A 5 -18.24 1.93 32.88
N VAL A 6 -19.26 2.02 33.74
CA VAL A 6 -20.65 2.16 33.33
C VAL A 6 -21.08 3.59 33.59
N LEU A 7 -21.50 4.28 32.53
CA LEU A 7 -21.98 5.64 32.59
C LEU A 7 -23.51 5.63 32.63
N ASP A 8 -24.09 5.96 33.77
CA ASP A 8 -25.55 6.12 33.92
C ASP A 8 -25.95 7.54 33.53
N LEU A 9 -26.69 7.65 32.41
CA LEU A 9 -27.20 8.91 31.89
C LEU A 9 -28.64 9.23 32.33
N THR A 10 -29.20 8.40 33.22
CA THR A 10 -30.59 8.57 33.69
C THR A 10 -30.78 9.94 34.38
N GLY A 11 -31.73 10.71 33.88
CA GLY A 11 -32.03 12.03 34.45
C GLY A 11 -31.04 13.14 34.12
N SER A 12 -30.01 12.86 33.30
CA SER A 12 -29.08 13.90 32.84
C SER A 12 -29.75 14.84 31.83
N THR A 13 -29.39 16.13 31.87
CA THR A 13 -29.73 17.03 30.76
C THR A 13 -28.91 16.67 29.51
N PRO A 14 -29.35 17.07 28.31
CA PRO A 14 -28.55 16.84 27.10
C PRO A 14 -27.11 17.36 27.17
N ALA A 15 -26.91 18.52 27.83
CA ALA A 15 -25.58 19.09 28.02
C ALA A 15 -24.71 18.26 28.98
N MET A 16 -25.31 17.75 30.08
CA MET A 16 -24.60 16.86 31.02
C MET A 16 -24.26 15.53 30.37
N ALA A 17 -25.21 14.94 29.61
CA ALA A 17 -24.96 13.70 28.86
C ALA A 17 -23.83 13.89 27.85
N GLY A 18 -23.85 14.98 27.09
CA GLY A 18 -22.77 15.31 26.13
C GLY A 18 -21.41 15.48 26.81
N ALA A 19 -21.34 16.23 27.93
CA ALA A 19 -20.10 16.44 28.68
C ALA A 19 -19.55 15.12 29.25
N LEU A 20 -20.41 14.31 29.88
CA LEU A 20 -20.01 12.98 30.38
C LEU A 20 -19.50 12.07 29.27
N THR A 21 -20.17 12.06 28.12
CA THR A 21 -19.76 11.32 26.95
C THR A 21 -18.35 11.73 26.49
N LEU A 22 -18.10 13.02 26.33
CA LEU A 22 -16.79 13.53 25.88
C LEU A 22 -15.65 13.18 26.85
N VAL A 23 -15.89 13.28 28.16
CA VAL A 23 -14.87 12.98 29.18
C VAL A 23 -14.56 11.48 29.22
N THR A 24 -15.53 10.61 28.93
CA THR A 24 -15.34 9.15 29.01
C THR A 24 -14.90 8.51 27.69
N LEU A 25 -14.88 9.25 26.59
CA LEU A 25 -14.39 8.76 25.29
C LEU A 25 -12.99 8.12 25.33
N PRO A 26 -11.99 8.64 26.05
CA PRO A 26 -10.68 7.99 26.17
C PRO A 26 -10.72 6.68 26.96
N ILE A 27 -11.78 6.46 27.72
CA ILE A 27 -11.95 5.30 28.62
C ILE A 27 -12.99 4.38 27.98
N SER A 28 -12.72 3.08 27.93
CA SER A 28 -13.72 2.12 27.48
C SER A 28 -14.90 2.14 28.44
N SER A 29 -16.05 2.65 28.00
CA SER A 29 -17.24 2.79 28.84
C SER A 29 -18.48 2.28 28.14
N ARG A 30 -19.36 1.69 28.92
CA ARG A 30 -20.72 1.38 28.48
C ARG A 30 -21.65 2.47 28.98
N THR A 31 -22.58 2.91 28.14
CA THR A 31 -23.64 3.81 28.56
C THR A 31 -24.88 3.00 28.90
N VAL A 32 -25.50 3.39 29.98
CA VAL A 32 -26.81 2.87 30.41
C VAL A 32 -27.72 4.05 30.66
N ALA A 33 -28.91 3.99 30.14
CA ALA A 33 -29.92 4.98 30.46
C ALA A 33 -31.23 4.27 30.76
N LEU A 34 -31.87 4.65 31.86
CA LEU A 34 -33.28 4.32 32.13
C LEU A 34 -34.12 5.29 31.30
N LEU A 35 -34.69 4.79 30.23
CA LEU A 35 -35.60 5.57 29.41
C LEU A 35 -37.02 5.31 29.90
N PRO A 36 -37.76 6.35 30.31
CA PRO A 36 -39.17 6.22 30.51
C PRO A 36 -39.84 5.93 29.16
N TRP A 37 -40.43 4.75 29.02
CA TRP A 37 -41.11 4.37 27.82
C TRP A 37 -42.56 3.97 28.12
N SER A 38 -43.51 4.55 27.39
CA SER A 38 -44.80 3.96 27.13
C SER A 38 -45.05 3.89 25.62
N GLU A 39 -45.52 2.78 25.12
CA GLU A 39 -46.10 2.69 23.77
C GLU A 39 -47.45 3.42 23.79
N GLY A 40 -47.44 4.69 23.35
CA GLY A 40 -48.66 5.33 22.86
C GLY A 40 -48.93 4.89 21.43
N GLU A 41 -50.13 4.88 20.97
CA GLU A 41 -50.57 4.41 19.65
C GLU A 41 -49.90 5.15 18.44
N GLU A 42 -49.15 6.20 18.66
CA GLU A 42 -48.45 7.01 17.63
C GLU A 42 -46.96 7.26 17.86
N GLY A 43 -46.31 6.52 18.77
CA GLY A 43 -44.85 6.58 18.92
C GLY A 43 -44.33 7.82 19.65
N GLU A 44 -45.14 8.68 20.25
CA GLU A 44 -44.70 9.81 21.08
C GLU A 44 -44.35 9.37 22.50
N PRO A 45 -43.27 9.92 23.10
CA PRO A 45 -42.89 9.63 24.47
C PRO A 45 -43.90 10.22 25.44
N ILE A 46 -44.65 9.37 26.15
CA ILE A 46 -45.58 9.79 27.21
C ILE A 46 -44.83 9.85 28.54
N PRO A 47 -44.90 10.96 29.33
CA PRO A 47 -44.32 11.01 30.65
C PRO A 47 -44.98 10.01 31.59
N LEU A 48 -44.15 9.17 32.24
CA LEU A 48 -44.59 8.02 33.01
C LEU A 48 -44.98 8.33 34.43
N ASN A 49 -46.21 7.98 34.76
CA ASN A 49 -46.61 7.75 36.13
C ASN A 49 -46.25 6.30 36.54
N GLY A 50 -44.99 6.00 36.72
CA GLY A 50 -44.52 4.83 37.48
C GLY A 50 -44.63 3.44 36.88
N ARG A 51 -44.90 3.26 35.58
CA ARG A 51 -45.04 1.92 34.99
C ARG A 51 -44.26 1.76 33.68
N SER A 52 -43.34 0.84 33.70
CA SER A 52 -42.42 0.37 32.66
C SER A 52 -41.23 1.30 32.30
N MET A 53 -40.12 1.06 32.92
CA MET A 53 -38.81 1.58 32.48
C MET A 53 -38.08 0.50 31.68
N ARG A 54 -37.54 0.83 30.50
CA ARG A 54 -36.60 -0.04 29.77
C ARG A 54 -35.19 0.49 29.93
N TRP A 55 -34.27 -0.42 30.24
CA TRP A 55 -32.87 -0.10 30.16
C TRP A 55 -32.40 -0.05 28.70
N ALA A 56 -31.92 1.10 28.24
CA ALA A 56 -31.17 1.18 27.01
C ALA A 56 -29.67 1.04 27.38
N GLN A 57 -29.04 0.07 26.76
CA GLN A 57 -27.60 -0.12 26.88
C GLN A 57 -26.98 0.16 25.53
N GLY A 58 -26.04 1.09 25.47
CA GLY A 58 -25.30 1.44 24.27
C GLY A 58 -23.80 1.37 24.52
N ASN A 59 -23.05 1.27 23.43
CA ASN A 59 -21.64 1.49 23.43
C ASN A 59 -21.36 2.77 22.64
N LEU A 60 -20.93 3.82 23.31
CA LEU A 60 -20.63 5.11 22.69
C LEU A 60 -19.67 5.02 21.51
N TRP A 61 -18.78 4.03 21.56
CA TRP A 61 -17.82 3.82 20.47
C TRP A 61 -18.45 3.36 19.17
N ASP A 62 -19.64 2.77 19.19
CA ASP A 62 -20.31 2.40 17.96
C ASP A 62 -20.71 3.61 17.10
N ASP A 63 -21.00 4.75 17.77
CA ASP A 63 -21.31 6.02 17.12
C ASP A 63 -20.06 6.84 16.84
N VAL A 64 -19.16 6.98 17.82
CA VAL A 64 -17.92 7.76 17.70
C VAL A 64 -16.95 7.13 16.72
N ALA A 65 -16.99 5.81 16.54
CA ALA A 65 -16.20 5.10 15.56
C ALA A 65 -16.33 5.67 14.14
N LEU A 66 -17.44 6.33 13.80
CA LEU A 66 -17.60 6.99 12.49
C LEU A 66 -16.52 8.06 12.25
N VAL A 67 -16.25 8.91 13.24
CA VAL A 67 -15.23 9.98 13.13
C VAL A 67 -13.84 9.39 13.06
N SER A 68 -13.50 8.49 13.99
CA SER A 68 -12.18 7.84 14.03
C SER A 68 -11.94 6.96 12.79
N ARG A 69 -12.98 6.35 12.23
CA ARG A 69 -12.92 5.59 10.97
C ARG A 69 -12.55 6.49 9.80
N HIS A 70 -13.16 7.68 9.71
CA HIS A 70 -12.82 8.66 8.68
C HIS A 70 -11.36 9.09 8.81
N GLU A 71 -10.89 9.41 10.01
CA GLU A 71 -9.49 9.74 10.27
C GLU A 71 -8.54 8.58 9.86
N ALA A 72 -8.87 7.35 10.21
CA ALA A 72 -8.09 6.18 9.82
C ALA A 72 -8.04 6.00 8.29
N ALA A 73 -9.15 6.26 7.58
CA ALA A 73 -9.21 6.24 6.13
C ALA A 73 -8.34 7.35 5.50
N GLU A 74 -8.37 8.56 6.06
CA GLU A 74 -7.51 9.66 5.62
C GLU A 74 -6.01 9.34 5.80
N LEU A 75 -5.63 8.75 6.93
CA LEU A 75 -4.26 8.27 7.14
C LEU A 75 -3.86 7.22 6.10
N PHE A 76 -4.76 6.29 5.79
CA PHE A 76 -4.55 5.29 4.73
C PHE A 76 -4.34 5.97 3.37
N ASN A 77 -5.20 6.90 3.01
CA ASN A 77 -5.17 7.59 1.72
C ASN A 77 -3.90 8.43 1.52
N ARG A 78 -3.30 8.88 2.62
CA ARG A 78 -2.00 9.58 2.64
C ARG A 78 -0.79 8.63 2.65
N GLY A 79 -1.00 7.31 2.58
CA GLY A 79 0.08 6.31 2.64
C GLY A 79 0.63 6.07 4.05
N MET A 80 -0.02 6.60 5.09
CA MET A 80 0.37 6.40 6.49
C MET A 80 -0.24 5.10 7.05
N TYR A 81 0.02 3.99 6.35
CA TYR A 81 -0.64 2.70 6.57
C TYR A 81 -0.47 2.18 8.00
N SER A 82 0.72 2.30 8.58
CA SER A 82 1.00 1.89 9.96
C SER A 82 0.16 2.66 10.99
N ALA A 83 -0.02 3.98 10.79
CA ALA A 83 -0.85 4.82 11.65
C ALA A 83 -2.34 4.47 11.48
N SER A 84 -2.79 4.31 10.23
CA SER A 84 -4.15 3.86 9.89
C SER A 84 -4.47 2.51 10.55
N ALA A 85 -3.60 1.53 10.42
CA ALA A 85 -3.78 0.21 11.02
C ALA A 85 -3.93 0.29 12.55
N ARG A 86 -3.07 1.08 13.21
CA ARG A 86 -3.17 1.28 14.66
C ARG A 86 -4.50 1.90 15.07
N LEU A 87 -4.96 2.91 14.34
CA LEU A 87 -6.23 3.55 14.66
C LEU A 87 -7.42 2.59 14.44
N PHE A 88 -7.44 1.80 13.36
CA PHE A 88 -8.45 0.74 13.18
C PHE A 88 -8.40 -0.32 14.30
N ARG A 89 -7.22 -0.70 14.81
CA ARG A 89 -7.09 -1.60 15.95
C ARG A 89 -7.64 -0.99 17.25
N GLU A 90 -7.43 0.31 17.46
CA GLU A 90 -8.01 1.01 18.62
C GLU A 90 -9.53 1.06 18.56
N ILE A 91 -10.09 1.29 17.38
CA ILE A 91 -11.55 1.23 17.17
C ILE A 91 -12.05 -0.20 17.44
N GLU A 92 -11.39 -1.23 16.87
CA GLU A 92 -11.73 -2.65 17.06
C GLU A 92 -11.84 -3.02 18.55
N LYS A 93 -10.92 -2.55 19.39
CA LYS A 93 -10.93 -2.85 20.82
C LYS A 93 -12.17 -2.32 21.53
N ARG A 94 -12.71 -1.19 21.08
CA ARG A 94 -13.68 -0.37 21.79
C ARG A 94 -15.12 -0.54 21.30
N VAL A 95 -15.33 -0.86 20.02
CA VAL A 95 -16.66 -1.09 19.46
C VAL A 95 -17.30 -2.39 19.96
N SER A 96 -18.61 -2.49 19.81
CA SER A 96 -19.38 -3.70 20.11
C SER A 96 -18.94 -4.91 19.27
N GLY A 97 -19.18 -6.10 19.78
CA GLY A 97 -18.69 -7.36 19.19
C GLY A 97 -19.05 -7.55 17.72
N GLY A 98 -20.24 -7.11 17.30
CA GLY A 98 -20.70 -7.21 15.91
C GLY A 98 -19.88 -6.36 14.92
N GLN A 99 -19.29 -5.25 15.37
CA GLN A 99 -18.48 -4.36 14.50
C GLN A 99 -16.99 -4.74 14.47
N LYS A 100 -16.49 -5.45 15.48
CA LYS A 100 -15.06 -5.82 15.61
C LYS A 100 -14.47 -6.48 14.36
N PRO A 101 -15.13 -7.47 13.72
CA PRO A 101 -14.56 -8.11 12.53
C PRO A 101 -14.30 -7.15 11.37
N THR A 102 -15.15 -6.16 11.18
CA THR A 102 -15.00 -5.14 10.14
C THR A 102 -13.79 -4.27 10.38
N TYR A 103 -13.62 -3.75 11.61
CA TYR A 103 -12.45 -2.91 11.94
C TYR A 103 -11.15 -3.70 11.98
N ARG A 104 -11.20 -4.96 12.41
CA ARG A 104 -10.06 -5.88 12.25
C ARG A 104 -9.65 -6.04 10.79
N ALA A 105 -10.61 -6.21 9.90
CA ALA A 105 -10.34 -6.35 8.48
C ALA A 105 -9.74 -5.09 7.85
N PHE A 106 -10.18 -3.89 8.26
CA PHE A 106 -9.55 -2.63 7.84
C PHE A 106 -8.13 -2.49 8.38
N ALA A 107 -7.88 -2.89 9.63
CA ALA A 107 -6.53 -2.89 10.18
C ALA A 107 -5.62 -3.85 9.42
N ASP A 108 -6.05 -5.08 9.14
CA ASP A 108 -5.31 -6.05 8.34
C ASP A 108 -5.09 -5.56 6.91
N LEU A 109 -6.05 -4.86 6.32
CA LEU A 109 -5.91 -4.22 5.02
C LEU A 109 -4.76 -3.19 5.03
N ALA A 110 -4.77 -2.28 6.00
CA ALA A 110 -3.74 -1.25 6.13
C ALA A 110 -2.35 -1.86 6.39
N GLU A 111 -2.25 -2.85 7.29
CA GLU A 111 -1.02 -3.62 7.51
C GLU A 111 -0.53 -4.31 6.22
N GLY A 112 -1.44 -4.82 5.39
CA GLY A 112 -1.11 -5.43 4.11
C GLY A 112 -0.45 -4.45 3.15
N TYR A 113 -0.98 -3.23 3.03
CA TYR A 113 -0.36 -2.18 2.22
C TYR A 113 0.96 -1.67 2.81
N GLU A 114 1.10 -1.61 4.13
CA GLU A 114 2.38 -1.32 4.79
C GLU A 114 3.45 -2.35 4.42
N PHE A 115 3.12 -3.65 4.48
CA PHE A 115 4.04 -4.71 4.05
C PHE A 115 4.38 -4.60 2.56
N TRP A 116 3.41 -4.23 1.71
CA TRP A 116 3.64 -4.07 0.28
C TRP A 116 4.62 -2.91 -0.01
N GLU A 117 4.42 -1.76 0.63
CA GLU A 117 5.34 -0.62 0.51
C GLU A 117 6.77 -0.93 0.98
N ARG A 118 6.94 -1.96 1.82
CA ARG A 118 8.24 -2.47 2.27
C ARG A 118 8.74 -3.68 1.47
N PHE A 119 8.10 -3.99 0.35
CA PHE A 119 8.44 -5.14 -0.50
C PHE A 119 8.32 -6.51 0.20
N HIS A 120 7.62 -6.60 1.32
CA HIS A 120 7.31 -7.85 2.01
C HIS A 120 6.09 -8.51 1.37
N TYR A 121 6.20 -8.86 0.10
CA TYR A 121 5.09 -9.28 -0.76
C TYR A 121 4.28 -10.47 -0.21
N ARG A 122 4.93 -11.44 0.42
CA ARG A 122 4.24 -12.61 0.98
C ARG A 122 3.32 -12.20 2.13
N GLN A 123 3.83 -11.41 3.08
CA GLN A 123 3.03 -10.91 4.19
C GLN A 123 1.91 -9.98 3.71
N ALA A 124 2.22 -9.11 2.73
CA ALA A 124 1.22 -8.26 2.10
C ALA A 124 0.08 -9.08 1.49
N TRP A 125 0.40 -10.11 0.71
CA TRP A 125 -0.61 -10.97 0.09
C TRP A 125 -1.45 -11.71 1.12
N ASP A 126 -0.84 -12.32 2.13
CA ASP A 126 -1.55 -13.04 3.19
C ASP A 126 -2.54 -12.12 3.93
N LYS A 127 -2.12 -10.88 4.24
CA LYS A 127 -2.99 -9.88 4.88
C LYS A 127 -4.11 -9.40 3.96
N LEU A 128 -3.80 -9.01 2.72
CA LEU A 128 -4.82 -8.55 1.77
C LEU A 128 -5.85 -9.64 1.45
N LYS A 129 -5.40 -10.88 1.26
CA LYS A 129 -6.29 -12.02 1.00
C LYS A 129 -7.30 -12.24 2.15
N THR A 130 -6.84 -12.17 3.38
CA THR A 130 -7.69 -12.33 4.57
C THR A 130 -8.63 -11.14 4.74
N ALA A 131 -8.10 -9.92 4.65
CA ALA A 131 -8.87 -8.69 4.77
C ALA A 131 -9.96 -8.60 3.69
N THR A 132 -9.64 -8.93 2.43
CA THR A 132 -10.59 -8.90 1.32
C THR A 132 -11.82 -9.75 1.61
N LYS A 133 -11.63 -11.00 2.06
CA LYS A 133 -12.74 -11.91 2.39
C LYS A 133 -13.64 -11.35 3.50
N ALA A 134 -13.03 -10.82 4.56
CA ALA A 134 -13.78 -10.26 5.68
C ALA A 134 -14.54 -8.98 5.28
N LEU A 135 -13.93 -8.11 4.45
CA LEU A 135 -14.56 -6.89 3.95
C LEU A 135 -15.68 -7.20 2.94
N GLU A 136 -15.56 -8.26 2.14
CA GLU A 136 -16.65 -8.73 1.29
C GLU A 136 -17.87 -9.12 2.13
N MET A 137 -17.67 -9.90 3.19
CA MET A 137 -18.74 -10.27 4.11
C MET A 137 -19.34 -9.03 4.77
N ALA A 138 -18.50 -8.12 5.27
CA ALA A 138 -18.98 -6.87 5.86
C ALA A 138 -19.83 -6.05 4.87
N SER A 139 -19.46 -6.00 3.59
CA SER A 139 -20.22 -5.26 2.56
C SER A 139 -21.63 -5.81 2.30
N LEU A 140 -21.86 -7.08 2.62
CA LEU A 140 -23.18 -7.73 2.51
C LEU A 140 -24.05 -7.50 3.75
N TRP A 141 -23.43 -7.31 4.92
CA TRP A 141 -24.11 -7.25 6.22
C TRP A 141 -24.14 -5.84 6.83
N GLY A 142 -24.18 -4.80 6.00
CA GLY A 142 -24.32 -3.42 6.48
C GLY A 142 -23.03 -2.73 6.87
N GLY A 143 -21.91 -3.12 6.26
CA GLY A 143 -20.63 -2.40 6.39
C GLY A 143 -20.70 -0.96 5.82
N PRO A 144 -19.60 -0.17 5.97
CA PRO A 144 -19.57 1.20 5.50
C PRO A 144 -20.00 1.36 4.04
N PRO A 145 -20.81 2.39 3.69
CA PRO A 145 -21.36 2.55 2.34
C PRO A 145 -20.31 2.57 1.23
N GLY A 146 -19.16 3.20 1.48
CA GLY A 146 -18.04 3.29 0.52
C GLY A 146 -17.29 1.98 0.29
N LEU A 147 -17.51 0.95 1.13
CA LEU A 147 -16.78 -0.31 1.03
C LEU A 147 -17.02 -1.04 -0.30
N LYS A 148 -18.25 -1.04 -0.79
CA LYS A 148 -18.59 -1.72 -2.06
C LYS A 148 -17.83 -1.16 -3.26
N SER A 149 -17.58 0.14 -3.29
CA SER A 149 -16.88 0.81 -4.41
C SER A 149 -15.37 0.52 -4.42
N VAL A 150 -14.78 0.24 -3.25
CA VAL A 150 -13.32 0.03 -3.12
C VAL A 150 -12.91 -1.45 -3.25
N LEU A 151 -13.82 -2.38 -2.97
CA LEU A 151 -13.55 -3.82 -3.02
C LEU A 151 -12.95 -4.32 -4.35
N PRO A 152 -13.40 -3.88 -5.54
CA PRO A 152 -12.80 -4.32 -6.80
C PRO A 152 -11.30 -4.00 -6.89
N SER A 153 -10.89 -2.82 -6.41
CA SER A 153 -9.48 -2.41 -6.40
C SER A 153 -8.66 -3.25 -5.41
N ILE A 154 -9.20 -3.52 -4.21
CA ILE A 154 -8.53 -4.37 -3.22
C ILE A 154 -8.35 -5.80 -3.78
N LYS A 155 -9.36 -6.35 -4.44
CA LYS A 155 -9.28 -7.67 -5.09
C LYS A 155 -8.23 -7.71 -6.20
N ALA A 156 -8.22 -6.71 -7.07
CA ALA A 156 -7.23 -6.62 -8.13
C ALA A 156 -5.80 -6.59 -7.56
N ASN A 157 -5.60 -5.86 -6.47
CA ASN A 157 -4.32 -5.77 -5.77
C ASN A 157 -3.92 -7.10 -5.11
N ALA A 158 -4.86 -7.82 -4.48
CA ALA A 158 -4.59 -9.14 -3.94
C ALA A 158 -4.21 -10.14 -5.04
N MET A 159 -4.88 -10.10 -6.20
CA MET A 159 -4.54 -10.94 -7.37
C MET A 159 -3.19 -10.57 -7.98
N PHE A 160 -2.83 -9.29 -8.01
CA PHE A 160 -1.52 -8.84 -8.47
C PHE A 160 -0.39 -9.40 -7.57
N LEU A 161 -0.56 -9.28 -6.25
CA LEU A 161 0.38 -9.85 -5.28
C LEU A 161 0.46 -11.38 -5.38
N GLU A 162 -0.67 -12.05 -5.58
CA GLU A 162 -0.70 -13.50 -5.78
C GLU A 162 0.19 -13.93 -6.94
N LYS A 163 0.05 -13.28 -8.10
CA LYS A 163 0.90 -13.52 -9.28
C LYS A 163 2.37 -13.29 -8.96
N LEU A 164 2.69 -12.20 -8.26
CA LEU A 164 4.06 -11.86 -7.90
C LEU A 164 4.68 -12.88 -6.92
N VAL A 165 3.90 -13.33 -5.93
CA VAL A 165 4.37 -14.24 -4.87
C VAL A 165 4.50 -15.68 -5.36
N LEU A 166 3.55 -16.12 -6.18
CA LEU A 166 3.48 -17.53 -6.63
C LEU A 166 4.24 -17.77 -7.93
N ASP A 167 4.75 -16.73 -8.59
CA ASP A 167 5.59 -16.88 -9.79
C ASP A 167 6.88 -17.62 -9.42
N PRO A 168 7.13 -18.82 -9.97
CA PRO A 168 8.33 -19.60 -9.69
C PRO A 168 9.57 -19.10 -10.44
N ALA A 169 9.41 -18.17 -11.39
CA ALA A 169 10.52 -17.67 -12.20
C ALA A 169 11.55 -16.92 -11.36
N ALA A 170 12.84 -17.10 -11.69
CA ALA A 170 13.93 -16.36 -11.07
C ALA A 170 13.79 -14.84 -11.30
N VAL A 171 13.28 -14.45 -12.46
CA VAL A 171 12.92 -13.06 -12.79
C VAL A 171 11.41 -12.95 -12.93
N LYS A 172 10.79 -12.28 -11.96
CA LYS A 172 9.33 -12.17 -11.86
C LYS A 172 8.80 -11.09 -12.79
N ASP A 173 7.78 -11.43 -13.59
CA ASP A 173 7.18 -10.51 -14.56
C ASP A 173 6.57 -9.26 -13.96
N SER A 174 5.89 -9.43 -12.84
CA SER A 174 5.15 -8.34 -12.20
C SER A 174 6.05 -7.40 -11.38
N LEU A 175 7.31 -7.79 -11.07
CA LEU A 175 8.18 -7.01 -10.21
C LEU A 175 8.52 -5.63 -10.81
N ALA A 176 8.86 -5.58 -12.09
CA ALA A 176 9.20 -4.32 -12.75
C ALA A 176 8.01 -3.32 -12.74
N LEU A 177 6.79 -3.84 -12.95
CA LEU A 177 5.57 -3.02 -12.89
C LEU A 177 5.30 -2.50 -11.47
N ASP A 178 5.50 -3.34 -10.46
CA ASP A 178 5.32 -2.92 -9.07
C ASP A 178 6.34 -1.86 -8.66
N LEU A 179 7.61 -2.05 -8.98
CA LEU A 179 8.66 -1.06 -8.70
C LEU A 179 8.38 0.28 -9.39
N LEU A 180 7.93 0.27 -10.65
CA LEU A 180 7.55 1.48 -11.35
C LEU A 180 6.34 2.16 -10.70
N ALA A 181 5.33 1.39 -10.31
CA ALA A 181 4.17 1.92 -9.59
C ALA A 181 4.55 2.50 -8.23
N HIS A 182 5.44 1.82 -7.49
CA HIS A 182 5.96 2.28 -6.20
C HIS A 182 6.73 3.61 -6.35
N ALA A 183 7.64 3.71 -7.32
CA ALA A 183 8.34 4.95 -7.60
C ALA A 183 7.37 6.10 -7.91
N GLY A 184 6.34 5.84 -8.74
CA GLY A 184 5.30 6.81 -9.04
C GLY A 184 4.46 7.23 -7.82
N ARG A 185 4.17 6.32 -6.89
CA ARG A 185 3.49 6.67 -5.62
C ARG A 185 4.38 7.58 -4.76
N ARG A 186 5.65 7.24 -4.58
CA ARG A 186 6.64 8.04 -3.84
C ARG A 186 6.84 9.43 -4.44
N GLN A 187 6.94 9.51 -5.76
CA GLN A 187 7.04 10.77 -6.48
C GLN A 187 5.83 11.69 -6.23
N ARG A 188 4.61 11.15 -6.33
CA ARG A 188 3.38 11.92 -6.10
C ARG A 188 3.21 12.34 -4.63
N ALA A 189 3.69 11.54 -3.69
CA ALA A 189 3.69 11.91 -2.28
C ALA A 189 4.63 13.07 -1.95
N GLY A 190 5.63 13.34 -2.82
CA GLY A 190 6.49 14.52 -2.73
C GLY A 190 7.49 14.54 -1.57
N HIS A 191 7.56 13.50 -0.77
CA HIS A 191 8.31 13.53 0.49
C HIS A 191 9.64 12.77 0.48
N ASP A 192 9.90 11.98 -0.57
CA ASP A 192 11.07 11.11 -0.60
C ASP A 192 11.57 10.89 -2.04
N PRO A 193 12.12 11.92 -2.68
CA PRO A 193 12.65 11.82 -4.04
C PRO A 193 13.86 10.88 -4.13
N GLU A 194 14.67 10.76 -3.08
CA GLU A 194 15.81 9.84 -3.03
C GLU A 194 15.36 8.39 -3.20
N SER A 195 14.45 7.92 -2.35
CA SER A 195 13.92 6.56 -2.45
C SER A 195 13.18 6.33 -3.77
N ALA A 196 12.40 7.33 -4.24
CA ALA A 196 11.72 7.25 -5.53
C ALA A 196 12.70 7.03 -6.69
N MET A 197 13.83 7.77 -6.69
CA MET A 197 14.88 7.65 -7.71
C MET A 197 15.52 6.27 -7.71
N ILE A 198 15.93 5.76 -6.54
CA ILE A 198 16.58 4.43 -6.43
C ILE A 198 15.60 3.32 -6.87
N VAL A 199 14.34 3.39 -6.44
CA VAL A 199 13.35 2.40 -6.86
C VAL A 199 13.08 2.47 -8.36
N LEU A 200 13.08 3.67 -8.95
CA LEU A 200 12.90 3.87 -10.38
C LEU A 200 14.07 3.29 -11.19
N MET A 201 15.31 3.48 -10.74
CA MET A 201 16.48 2.82 -11.32
C MET A 201 16.35 1.30 -11.25
N ARG A 202 15.92 0.78 -10.10
CA ARG A 202 15.68 -0.67 -9.92
C ARG A 202 14.54 -1.19 -10.80
N ALA A 203 13.49 -0.39 -11.03
CA ALA A 203 12.43 -0.71 -11.98
C ALA A 203 12.98 -0.86 -13.40
N LEU A 204 13.74 0.15 -13.85
CA LEU A 204 14.39 0.15 -15.17
C LEU A 204 15.28 -1.08 -15.36
N GLU A 205 16.12 -1.38 -14.38
CA GLU A 205 16.95 -2.58 -14.38
C GLU A 205 16.12 -3.87 -14.46
N SER A 206 15.01 -3.94 -13.72
CA SER A 206 14.11 -5.11 -13.73
C SER A 206 13.46 -5.34 -15.09
N PHE A 207 13.16 -4.28 -15.84
CA PHE A 207 12.69 -4.41 -17.23
C PHE A 207 13.75 -5.03 -18.13
N ALA A 208 15.01 -4.60 -18.03
CA ALA A 208 16.12 -5.17 -18.79
C ALA A 208 16.38 -6.62 -18.39
N GLN A 209 16.44 -6.93 -17.11
CA GLN A 209 16.63 -8.29 -16.57
C GLN A 209 15.54 -9.24 -17.07
N ARG A 210 14.28 -8.79 -17.01
CA ARG A 210 13.14 -9.56 -17.52
C ARG A 210 13.29 -9.86 -19.01
N GLN A 211 13.65 -8.89 -19.81
CA GLN A 211 13.79 -9.01 -21.26
C GLN A 211 14.95 -9.96 -21.61
N LEU A 212 16.11 -9.77 -21.02
CA LEU A 212 17.28 -10.65 -21.21
C LEU A 212 16.98 -12.09 -20.79
N PHE A 213 16.33 -12.29 -19.65
CA PHE A 213 16.00 -13.62 -19.17
C PHE A 213 14.95 -14.33 -20.04
N LYS A 214 13.88 -13.63 -20.42
CA LYS A 214 12.78 -14.25 -21.17
C LYS A 214 13.12 -14.54 -22.61
N GLN A 215 13.69 -13.58 -23.30
CA GLN A 215 13.95 -13.71 -24.73
C GLN A 215 15.27 -14.43 -25.03
N HIS A 216 16.29 -14.19 -24.20
CA HIS A 216 17.66 -14.63 -24.47
C HIS A 216 18.21 -15.64 -23.46
N LYS A 217 17.46 -15.96 -22.38
CA LYS A 217 17.87 -16.87 -21.30
C LYS A 217 19.11 -16.41 -20.55
N ILE A 218 19.44 -15.13 -20.61
CA ILE A 218 20.59 -14.52 -19.95
C ILE A 218 20.20 -14.07 -18.55
N LYS A 219 20.94 -14.56 -17.54
CA LYS A 219 20.85 -14.11 -16.14
C LYS A 219 21.87 -13.01 -15.91
N THR A 220 21.47 -11.79 -15.64
CA THR A 220 22.35 -10.62 -15.55
C THR A 220 23.32 -10.64 -14.39
N TRP A 221 23.09 -11.49 -13.39
CA TRP A 221 23.93 -11.66 -12.18
C TRP A 221 24.81 -12.91 -12.22
N ASP A 222 24.79 -13.64 -13.33
CA ASP A 222 25.56 -14.87 -13.52
C ASP A 222 25.59 -15.15 -15.03
N VAL A 223 26.13 -14.20 -15.80
CA VAL A 223 26.19 -14.31 -17.24
C VAL A 223 27.43 -15.09 -17.67
N LEU A 224 27.28 -15.94 -18.67
CA LEU A 224 28.42 -16.55 -19.33
C LEU A 224 28.81 -15.67 -20.53
N PRO A 225 30.10 -15.31 -20.70
CA PRO A 225 30.55 -14.49 -21.84
C PRO A 225 30.05 -15.00 -23.19
N GLU A 226 29.99 -16.31 -23.36
CA GLU A 226 29.54 -16.99 -24.60
C GLU A 226 28.05 -16.81 -24.90
N GLN A 227 27.24 -16.41 -23.92
CA GLN A 227 25.84 -16.06 -24.11
C GLN A 227 25.64 -14.68 -24.72
N LEU A 228 26.69 -13.84 -24.69
CA LEU A 228 26.64 -12.48 -25.18
C LEU A 228 27.07 -12.39 -26.65
N PRO A 229 26.61 -11.35 -27.37
CA PRO A 229 27.17 -11.02 -28.68
C PRO A 229 28.69 -10.87 -28.63
N GLN A 230 29.37 -11.31 -29.69
CA GLN A 230 30.84 -11.34 -29.75
C GLN A 230 31.51 -10.01 -29.37
N VAL A 231 30.89 -8.90 -29.76
CA VAL A 231 31.37 -7.53 -29.46
C VAL A 231 31.39 -7.21 -27.97
N LEU A 232 30.68 -7.92 -27.13
CA LEU A 232 30.60 -7.72 -25.69
C LEU A 232 31.36 -8.76 -24.87
N GLN A 233 31.81 -9.84 -25.47
CA GLN A 233 32.43 -10.96 -24.75
C GLN A 233 33.75 -10.56 -24.09
N GLU A 234 34.56 -9.77 -24.77
CA GLU A 234 35.83 -9.29 -24.20
C GLU A 234 35.58 -8.30 -23.05
N ALA A 235 34.68 -7.35 -23.22
CA ALA A 235 34.30 -6.42 -22.16
C ALA A 235 33.70 -7.17 -20.94
N CYS A 236 32.95 -8.23 -21.17
CA CYS A 236 32.45 -9.10 -20.11
C CYS A 236 33.61 -9.73 -19.33
N ARG A 237 34.59 -10.35 -20.00
CA ARG A 237 35.72 -11.02 -19.36
C ARG A 237 36.64 -10.08 -18.61
N THR A 238 36.79 -8.85 -19.08
CA THR A 238 37.76 -7.89 -18.53
C THR A 238 37.19 -6.93 -17.49
N SER A 239 35.90 -6.59 -17.60
CA SER A 239 35.31 -5.48 -16.80
C SER A 239 34.08 -5.84 -15.99
N TRP A 240 33.48 -7.03 -16.22
CA TRP A 240 32.23 -7.39 -15.55
C TRP A 240 32.35 -8.59 -14.60
N LEU A 241 33.59 -9.07 -14.41
CA LEU A 241 33.90 -10.08 -13.41
C LEU A 241 33.77 -9.46 -12.01
N ASP A 242 33.00 -10.10 -11.15
CA ASP A 242 32.99 -9.79 -9.72
C ASP A 242 34.10 -10.58 -9.04
N ASP A 243 35.06 -9.88 -8.46
CA ASP A 243 36.22 -10.49 -7.81
C ASP A 243 35.86 -11.24 -6.51
N VAL A 244 34.67 -11.03 -5.97
CA VAL A 244 34.22 -11.65 -4.72
C VAL A 244 33.65 -13.03 -4.96
N ASP A 245 32.74 -13.17 -5.92
CA ASP A 245 32.04 -14.44 -6.18
C ASP A 245 32.46 -15.12 -7.49
N GLY A 246 33.33 -14.49 -8.26
CA GLY A 246 33.85 -15.01 -9.53
C GLY A 246 32.80 -15.06 -10.66
N LYS A 247 31.71 -14.32 -10.52
CA LYS A 247 30.63 -14.25 -11.51
C LYS A 247 30.71 -13.00 -12.37
N TYR A 248 30.12 -13.09 -13.55
CA TYR A 248 30.01 -11.93 -14.42
C TYR A 248 28.67 -11.24 -14.21
N ASN A 249 28.72 -9.98 -13.80
CA ASN A 249 27.54 -9.18 -13.49
C ASN A 249 27.38 -8.03 -14.49
N LEU A 250 26.20 -7.92 -15.12
CA LEU A 250 25.90 -6.82 -16.03
C LEU A 250 25.34 -5.61 -15.24
N SER A 251 26.05 -4.49 -15.30
CA SER A 251 25.50 -3.21 -14.83
C SER A 251 24.28 -2.78 -15.64
N LEU A 252 23.47 -1.86 -15.11
CA LEU A 252 22.29 -1.34 -15.80
C LEU A 252 22.57 -0.91 -17.26
N PRO A 253 23.58 -0.07 -17.57
CA PRO A 253 23.88 0.28 -18.95
C PRO A 253 24.32 -0.92 -19.79
N SER A 254 25.10 -1.85 -19.21
CA SER A 254 25.55 -3.06 -19.91
C SER A 254 24.42 -4.00 -20.30
N GLN A 255 23.38 -4.10 -19.46
CA GLN A 255 22.18 -4.87 -19.75
C GLN A 255 21.45 -4.34 -20.99
N PHE A 256 21.25 -3.04 -21.08
CA PHE A 256 20.60 -2.42 -22.24
C PHE A 256 21.48 -2.45 -23.49
N ARG A 257 22.80 -2.32 -23.33
CA ARG A 257 23.74 -2.50 -24.45
C ARG A 257 23.66 -3.93 -24.98
N ALA A 258 23.62 -4.94 -24.09
CA ALA A 258 23.44 -6.33 -24.51
C ALA A 258 22.13 -6.54 -25.26
N LEU A 259 21.02 -5.96 -24.78
CA LEU A 259 19.75 -5.98 -25.49
C LEU A 259 19.85 -5.36 -26.89
N ALA A 260 20.50 -4.21 -27.02
CA ALA A 260 20.66 -3.54 -28.32
C ALA A 260 21.48 -4.39 -29.31
N GLU A 261 22.58 -4.99 -28.88
CA GLU A 261 23.40 -5.88 -29.70
C GLU A 261 22.67 -7.21 -30.05
N LEU A 262 21.67 -7.60 -29.25
CA LEU A 262 20.77 -8.72 -29.53
C LEU A 262 19.57 -8.33 -30.42
N ASN A 263 19.57 -7.09 -30.96
CA ASN A 263 18.50 -6.51 -31.77
C ASN A 263 17.14 -6.43 -31.05
N ASP A 264 17.16 -6.26 -29.72
CA ASP A 264 15.95 -6.09 -28.93
C ASP A 264 15.45 -4.65 -29.00
N PRO A 265 14.13 -4.43 -29.25
CA PRO A 265 13.55 -3.09 -29.34
C PRO A 265 13.76 -2.23 -28.09
N LEU A 266 13.74 -2.85 -26.89
CA LEU A 266 13.95 -2.15 -25.62
C LEU A 266 15.40 -1.66 -25.51
N GLY A 267 16.37 -2.45 -25.95
CA GLY A 267 17.78 -2.05 -26.00
C GLY A 267 18.01 -0.88 -26.95
N HIS A 268 17.47 -0.97 -28.17
CA HIS A 268 17.55 0.13 -29.13
C HIS A 268 16.89 1.42 -28.65
N ALA A 269 15.74 1.30 -27.99
CA ALA A 269 15.06 2.46 -27.40
C ALA A 269 15.90 3.13 -26.31
N PHE A 270 16.55 2.34 -25.45
CA PHE A 270 17.45 2.85 -24.42
C PHE A 270 18.65 3.59 -25.00
N VAL A 271 19.32 3.01 -26.01
CA VAL A 271 20.47 3.63 -26.67
C VAL A 271 20.09 4.97 -27.30
N ARG A 272 18.91 5.04 -27.91
CA ARG A 272 18.38 6.30 -28.48
C ARG A 272 18.11 7.36 -27.41
N GLU A 273 17.56 6.97 -26.26
CA GLU A 273 17.24 7.88 -25.15
C GLU A 273 18.45 8.13 -24.22
N TRP A 274 19.59 7.48 -24.47
CA TRP A 274 20.80 7.58 -23.63
C TRP A 274 21.26 9.01 -23.34
N PRO A 275 21.28 9.95 -24.30
CA PRO A 275 21.67 11.32 -24.02
C PRO A 275 20.80 12.00 -22.96
N THR A 276 19.50 11.68 -22.93
CA THR A 276 18.55 12.18 -21.93
C THR A 276 18.68 11.43 -20.60
N MET A 277 18.90 10.11 -20.66
CA MET A 277 18.94 9.25 -19.48
C MET A 277 20.23 9.38 -18.69
N LYS A 278 21.37 9.51 -19.36
CA LYS A 278 22.69 9.53 -18.68
C LYS A 278 22.76 10.59 -17.57
N PRO A 279 22.41 11.87 -17.79
CA PRO A 279 22.44 12.88 -16.74
C PRO A 279 21.49 12.58 -15.56
N LEU A 280 20.38 11.86 -15.81
CA LEU A 280 19.42 11.48 -14.78
C LEU A 280 19.95 10.31 -13.93
N LEU A 281 20.58 9.32 -14.57
CA LEU A 281 21.24 8.21 -13.87
C LEU A 281 22.47 8.70 -13.09
N ASP A 282 23.24 9.64 -13.65
CA ASP A 282 24.36 10.27 -12.94
C ASP A 282 23.84 11.03 -11.69
N ALA A 283 22.72 11.76 -11.80
CA ALA A 283 22.10 12.42 -10.66
C ALA A 283 21.64 11.42 -9.58
N ALA A 284 21.14 10.25 -9.97
CA ALA A 284 20.80 9.19 -9.03
C ALA A 284 22.05 8.62 -8.32
N ASN A 285 23.14 8.41 -9.06
CA ASN A 285 24.41 7.91 -8.50
C ASN A 285 25.06 8.93 -7.56
N HIS A 286 24.92 10.23 -7.84
CA HIS A 286 25.41 11.30 -6.96
C HIS A 286 24.46 11.64 -5.81
N GLY A 287 23.26 11.04 -5.78
CA GLY A 287 22.30 11.16 -4.69
C GLY A 287 22.80 10.54 -3.38
N VAL A 288 22.23 10.97 -2.26
CA VAL A 288 22.63 10.51 -0.92
C VAL A 288 22.40 9.01 -0.74
N LEU A 289 21.32 8.46 -1.30
CA LEU A 289 21.05 7.01 -1.29
C LEU A 289 21.78 6.25 -2.43
N GLY A 290 22.45 6.98 -3.35
CA GLY A 290 23.37 6.42 -4.30
C GLY A 290 24.78 6.33 -3.70
N HIS A 291 25.74 6.97 -4.34
CA HIS A 291 27.14 6.97 -3.89
C HIS A 291 27.68 8.39 -3.67
N GLY A 292 26.79 9.40 -3.63
CA GLY A 292 27.15 10.81 -3.55
C GLY A 292 26.63 11.50 -2.30
N PHE A 293 26.59 12.84 -2.36
CA PHE A 293 26.28 13.70 -1.21
C PHE A 293 25.21 14.75 -1.52
N GLU A 294 24.69 14.80 -2.73
CA GLU A 294 23.73 15.81 -3.16
C GLU A 294 22.30 15.25 -3.11
N PRO A 295 21.33 15.99 -2.52
CA PRO A 295 19.94 15.54 -2.54
C PRO A 295 19.38 15.48 -3.97
N VAL A 296 18.67 14.42 -4.29
CA VAL A 296 17.98 14.29 -5.57
C VAL A 296 16.78 15.24 -5.62
N LYS A 297 16.66 16.01 -6.71
CA LYS A 297 15.53 16.91 -6.94
C LYS A 297 14.32 16.16 -7.51
N SER A 298 13.12 16.48 -7.03
CA SER A 298 11.87 15.87 -7.48
C SER A 298 11.66 15.96 -8.99
N GLU A 299 12.10 17.06 -9.62
CA GLU A 299 11.99 17.24 -11.08
C GLU A 299 12.83 16.21 -11.84
N ARG A 300 14.00 15.80 -11.31
CA ARG A 300 14.83 14.76 -11.91
C ARG A 300 14.16 13.38 -11.84
N VAL A 301 13.50 13.09 -10.73
CA VAL A 301 12.71 11.86 -10.57
C VAL A 301 11.59 11.82 -11.60
N GLN A 302 10.83 12.91 -11.75
CA GLN A 302 9.75 12.98 -12.73
C GLN A 302 10.27 12.80 -14.16
N GLN A 303 11.36 13.48 -14.52
CA GLN A 303 11.98 13.33 -15.84
C GLN A 303 12.40 11.88 -16.12
N LEU A 304 13.04 11.22 -15.15
CA LEU A 304 13.41 9.80 -15.32
C LEU A 304 12.18 8.90 -15.41
N TYR A 305 11.15 9.14 -14.58
CA TYR A 305 9.90 8.38 -14.62
C TYR A 305 9.26 8.45 -16.01
N ASP A 306 9.15 9.64 -16.59
CA ASP A 306 8.54 9.85 -17.92
C ASP A 306 9.34 9.14 -19.03
N VAL A 307 10.70 9.20 -18.95
CA VAL A 307 11.57 8.48 -19.89
C VAL A 307 11.40 6.96 -19.74
N VAL A 308 11.34 6.43 -18.52
CA VAL A 308 11.13 5.00 -18.27
C VAL A 308 9.78 4.52 -18.79
N VAL A 309 8.71 5.27 -18.53
CA VAL A 309 7.37 4.96 -19.06
C VAL A 309 7.38 4.95 -20.60
N LYS A 310 7.96 5.96 -21.22
CA LYS A 310 8.10 6.06 -22.69
C LYS A 310 8.90 4.89 -23.27
N LEU A 311 10.02 4.56 -22.65
CA LEU A 311 10.94 3.51 -23.08
C LEU A 311 10.33 2.11 -22.98
N THR A 312 9.60 1.85 -21.89
CA THR A 312 9.02 0.54 -21.63
C THR A 312 7.65 0.34 -22.27
N GLY A 313 6.99 1.43 -22.73
CA GLY A 313 5.63 1.40 -23.25
C GLY A 313 4.58 1.00 -22.22
N VAL A 314 4.91 1.07 -20.93
CA VAL A 314 3.99 0.73 -19.83
C VAL A 314 2.88 1.77 -19.77
N THR A 315 1.63 1.29 -19.74
CA THR A 315 0.47 2.14 -19.56
C THR A 315 0.09 2.25 -18.07
N GLU A 316 -0.48 3.36 -17.68
CA GLU A 316 -0.93 3.58 -16.30
C GLU A 316 -1.95 2.52 -15.82
N SER A 317 -2.73 1.98 -16.74
CA SER A 317 -3.72 0.92 -16.46
C SER A 317 -3.08 -0.44 -16.14
N SER A 318 -1.84 -0.67 -16.53
CA SER A 318 -1.11 -1.90 -16.24
C SER A 318 -0.39 -1.89 -14.88
N LEU A 319 -0.32 -0.73 -14.22
CA LEU A 319 0.32 -0.56 -12.94
C LEU A 319 -0.65 -0.85 -11.79
N PRO A 320 -0.20 -1.51 -10.70
CA PRO A 320 -1.04 -1.68 -9.53
C PRO A 320 -1.33 -0.32 -8.87
N LYS A 321 -2.62 -0.04 -8.69
CA LYS A 321 -3.11 1.20 -8.06
C LYS A 321 -3.64 0.87 -6.67
N PHE A 322 -3.13 1.57 -5.66
CA PHE A 322 -3.66 1.42 -4.32
C PHE A 322 -5.02 2.11 -4.20
N PRO A 323 -5.97 1.53 -3.44
CA PRO A 323 -7.31 2.08 -3.34
C PRO A 323 -7.32 3.36 -2.49
N THR A 324 -8.33 4.20 -2.73
CA THR A 324 -8.70 5.29 -1.83
C THR A 324 -9.88 4.83 -0.99
N LEU A 325 -9.74 4.87 0.33
CA LEU A 325 -10.81 4.52 1.26
C LEU A 325 -11.75 5.72 1.45
N ALA A 326 -13.01 5.54 1.09
CA ALA A 326 -14.10 6.48 1.35
C ALA A 326 -15.08 5.80 2.33
N LEU A 327 -14.81 5.94 3.65
CA LEU A 327 -15.51 5.20 4.72
C LEU A 327 -16.35 6.10 5.60
#